data_2c503362c09da793fe2c6969f6a932ae
#
_entry.id   2c503362c09da793fe2c6969f6a932ae
#
_cell.length_a   1.000
_cell.length_b   1.000
_cell.length_c   1.000
_cell.angle_alpha   90.00
_cell.angle_beta   90.00
_cell.angle_gamma   90.00
#
_symmetry.space_group_name_H-M   'P 1'
#
loop_
_entity.id
_entity.type
_entity.pdbx_description
1 polymer ?
#
loop_
_entity_poly.entity_id
_entity_poly.type
_entity_poly.pdbx_seq_one_letter_code
_entity_poly.pdbx_strand_id
1 'polypeptide(L)'
;MKYASTTAGHIQSIFITLVLVFTCCITATAQRSRPHLGESDASTSDSVWQEQQRKEMEKKANLERQQDIKKDTEKLLELATELKQSVDKSNENTLSLDVIKKAEQIEKLAKTVKEKMKGP
;
A
#
# COMPACT_ATOMS: atom_id res chain seq x y z
N MET A 1 -21.11 -15.99 37.36
CA MET A 1 -21.18 -14.95 36.34
C MET A 1 -20.37 -13.73 36.77
N LYS A 2 -19.05 -13.73 36.59
CA LYS A 2 -18.15 -12.59 36.92
C LYS A 2 -16.90 -12.61 36.04
N TYR A 3 -17.02 -12.48 34.70
CA TYR A 3 -15.85 -12.34 33.80
C TYR A 3 -16.16 -11.41 32.61
N ALA A 4 -16.74 -10.26 32.83
CA ALA A 4 -17.06 -9.34 31.74
C ALA A 4 -16.56 -7.90 31.94
N SER A 5 -15.63 -7.65 32.87
CA SER A 5 -15.25 -6.25 33.18
C SER A 5 -13.76 -5.89 32.96
N THR A 6 -12.90 -6.85 32.62
CA THR A 6 -11.45 -6.57 32.61
C THR A 6 -10.87 -6.29 31.22
N THR A 7 -11.57 -6.66 30.15
CA THR A 7 -11.03 -6.49 28.78
C THR A 7 -11.25 -5.10 28.19
N ALA A 8 -12.24 -4.35 28.65
CA ALA A 8 -12.54 -2.99 28.15
C ALA A 8 -11.44 -1.97 28.53
N GLY A 9 -10.82 -2.12 29.70
CA GLY A 9 -9.79 -1.20 30.17
C GLY A 9 -8.46 -1.29 29.40
N HIS A 10 -8.08 -2.49 28.96
CA HIS A 10 -6.83 -2.68 28.24
C HIS A 10 -6.89 -2.20 26.78
N ILE A 11 -8.04 -2.31 26.13
CA ILE A 11 -8.23 -1.83 24.76
C ILE A 11 -8.18 -0.30 24.73
N GLN A 12 -8.76 0.36 25.72
CA GLN A 12 -8.74 1.82 25.81
C GLN A 12 -7.35 2.36 26.12
N SER A 13 -6.57 1.68 26.95
CA SER A 13 -5.19 2.03 27.25
C SER A 13 -4.27 1.90 26.02
N ILE A 14 -4.45 0.86 25.21
CA ILE A 14 -3.68 0.64 23.98
C ILE A 14 -4.00 1.71 22.93
N PHE A 15 -5.26 2.14 22.81
CA PHE A 15 -5.62 3.24 21.90
C PHE A 15 -5.02 4.58 22.32
N ILE A 16 -5.00 4.89 23.60
CA ILE A 16 -4.44 6.15 24.12
C ILE A 16 -2.90 6.17 23.90
N THR A 17 -2.21 5.06 24.12
CA THR A 17 -0.77 4.98 23.87
C THR A 17 -0.43 5.06 22.38
N LEU A 18 -1.25 4.47 21.51
CA LEU A 18 -1.06 4.55 20.04
C LEU A 18 -1.26 5.98 19.52
N VAL A 19 -2.27 6.71 20.04
CA VAL A 19 -2.52 8.12 19.67
C VAL A 19 -1.39 9.03 20.16
N LEU A 20 -0.84 8.79 21.36
CA LEU A 20 0.26 9.57 21.92
C LEU A 20 1.57 9.40 21.15
N VAL A 21 1.86 8.19 20.64
CA VAL A 21 3.03 7.93 19.80
C VAL A 21 2.89 8.60 18.43
N PHE A 22 1.67 8.69 17.88
CA PHE A 22 1.43 9.29 16.57
C PHE A 22 1.55 10.82 16.58
N THR A 23 1.27 11.50 17.72
CA THR A 23 1.38 12.97 17.83
C THR A 23 2.81 13.47 18.05
N CYS A 24 3.77 12.61 18.39
CA CYS A 24 5.15 13.02 18.63
C CYS A 24 6.03 13.17 17.37
N CYS A 25 5.54 12.74 16.18
CA CYS A 25 6.30 12.80 14.92
C CYS A 25 6.08 14.09 14.10
N ILE A 26 5.34 15.08 14.59
CA ILE A 26 5.07 16.34 13.87
C ILE A 26 5.83 17.51 14.51
N THR A 27 7.09 17.33 14.91
CA THR A 27 7.93 18.47 15.29
C THR A 27 9.05 18.67 14.29
N ALA A 28 8.79 19.62 13.39
CA ALA A 28 9.66 20.71 13.00
C ALA A 28 11.08 20.36 12.55
N THR A 29 11.28 20.30 11.24
CA THR A 29 12.51 20.80 10.66
C THR A 29 12.26 22.18 10.08
N ALA A 30 12.36 23.21 10.91
CA ALA A 30 12.55 24.57 10.45
C ALA A 30 13.97 24.67 9.83
N GLN A 31 14.07 24.46 8.54
CA GLN A 31 15.30 24.78 7.81
C GLN A 31 15.42 26.28 7.67
N ARG A 32 16.32 26.82 8.46
CA ARG A 32 16.76 28.19 8.46
C ARG A 32 17.50 28.47 7.15
N SER A 33 16.80 29.05 6.17
CA SER A 33 17.38 29.56 4.92
C SER A 33 18.41 30.63 5.24
N ARG A 34 19.68 30.35 4.99
CA ARG A 34 20.72 31.37 4.92
C ARG A 34 20.56 32.07 3.56
N PRO A 35 20.48 33.42 3.51
CA PRO A 35 20.57 34.13 2.27
C PRO A 35 22.03 34.09 1.79
N HIS A 36 22.28 33.32 0.73
CA HIS A 36 23.54 33.40 -0.01
C HIS A 36 23.37 34.44 -1.10
N LEU A 37 24.01 35.59 -0.89
CA LEU A 37 24.14 36.62 -1.90
C LEU A 37 25.21 36.21 -2.90
N GLY A 38 24.82 36.09 -4.16
CA GLY A 38 25.67 36.28 -5.31
C GLY A 38 26.45 35.07 -5.77
N GLU A 39 25.91 34.37 -6.81
CA GLU A 39 26.71 33.96 -7.97
C GLU A 39 25.79 33.36 -9.06
N SER A 40 25.83 34.07 -10.21
CA SER A 40 25.46 33.66 -11.59
C SER A 40 24.21 32.82 -11.86
N ASP A 41 23.24 33.50 -12.44
CA ASP A 41 21.88 33.09 -12.89
C ASP A 41 21.79 32.09 -14.05
N ALA A 42 22.85 31.38 -14.44
CA ALA A 42 22.79 30.45 -15.57
C ALA A 42 22.61 28.97 -15.18
N SER A 43 22.95 28.59 -13.97
CA SER A 43 22.87 27.17 -13.54
C SER A 43 21.56 26.79 -12.81
N THR A 44 20.79 27.79 -12.38
CA THR A 44 19.55 27.58 -11.62
C THR A 44 18.39 27.15 -12.52
N SER A 45 18.39 27.58 -13.76
CA SER A 45 17.38 27.27 -14.76
C SER A 45 17.38 25.76 -15.11
N ASP A 46 18.53 25.19 -15.40
CA ASP A 46 18.65 23.77 -15.80
C ASP A 46 18.28 22.82 -14.67
N SER A 47 18.63 23.14 -13.43
CA SER A 47 18.28 22.30 -12.27
C SER A 47 16.77 22.29 -12.00
N VAL A 48 16.08 23.39 -12.22
CA VAL A 48 14.62 23.49 -12.05
C VAL A 48 13.88 22.65 -13.10
N TRP A 49 14.33 22.71 -14.35
CA TRP A 49 13.74 21.90 -15.43
C TRP A 49 13.96 20.40 -15.22
N GLN A 50 15.14 19.98 -14.77
CA GLN A 50 15.43 18.59 -14.45
C GLN A 50 14.56 18.10 -13.28
N GLU A 51 14.38 18.90 -12.24
CA GLU A 51 13.52 18.55 -11.10
C GLU A 51 12.05 18.44 -11.51
N GLN A 52 11.56 19.30 -12.38
CA GLN A 52 10.20 19.20 -12.91
C GLN A 52 10.01 17.94 -13.73
N GLN A 53 10.94 17.62 -14.64
CA GLN A 53 10.89 16.40 -15.43
C GLN A 53 10.92 15.15 -14.56
N ARG A 54 11.75 15.12 -13.50
CA ARG A 54 11.79 14.02 -12.56
C ARG A 54 10.45 13.82 -11.85
N LYS A 55 9.84 14.90 -11.37
CA LYS A 55 8.52 14.86 -10.71
C LYS A 55 7.42 14.39 -11.65
N GLU A 56 7.46 14.78 -12.91
CA GLU A 56 6.49 14.33 -13.90
C GLU A 56 6.65 12.84 -14.21
N MET A 57 7.90 12.36 -14.35
CA MET A 57 8.17 10.93 -14.52
C MET A 57 7.71 10.10 -13.31
N GLU A 58 7.97 10.58 -12.09
CA GLU A 58 7.50 9.92 -10.86
C GLU A 58 5.97 9.86 -10.79
N LYS A 59 5.29 10.95 -11.13
CA LYS A 59 3.82 10.98 -11.20
C LYS A 59 3.27 10.00 -12.21
N LYS A 60 3.88 9.94 -13.40
CA LYS A 60 3.48 9.01 -14.46
C LYS A 60 3.69 7.56 -14.04
N ALA A 61 4.86 7.23 -13.49
CA ALA A 61 5.15 5.90 -12.98
C ALA A 61 4.21 5.48 -11.84
N ASN A 62 3.86 6.41 -10.95
CA ASN A 62 2.89 6.16 -9.89
C ASN A 62 1.48 5.90 -10.44
N LEU A 63 1.07 6.65 -11.46
CA LEU A 63 -0.23 6.46 -12.11
C LEU A 63 -0.31 5.11 -12.81
N GLU A 64 0.72 4.74 -13.57
CA GLU A 64 0.81 3.43 -14.24
C GLU A 64 0.75 2.29 -13.22
N ARG A 65 1.50 2.41 -12.12
CA ARG A 65 1.47 1.43 -11.03
C ARG A 65 0.09 1.29 -10.40
N GLN A 66 -0.62 2.40 -10.16
CA GLN A 66 -1.99 2.38 -9.64
C GLN A 66 -2.96 1.70 -10.61
N GLN A 67 -2.83 1.95 -11.92
CA GLN A 67 -3.65 1.29 -12.93
C GLN A 67 -3.39 -0.22 -12.97
N ASP A 68 -2.14 -0.62 -12.84
CA ASP A 68 -1.78 -2.04 -12.79
C ASP A 68 -2.31 -2.73 -11.54
N ILE A 69 -2.19 -2.10 -10.36
CA ILE A 69 -2.77 -2.61 -9.11
C ILE A 69 -4.28 -2.79 -9.27
N LYS A 70 -4.96 -1.83 -9.89
CA LYS A 70 -6.41 -1.90 -10.13
C LYS A 70 -6.77 -3.09 -11.02
N LYS A 71 -6.08 -3.28 -12.14
CA LYS A 71 -6.28 -4.44 -13.02
C LYS A 71 -6.02 -5.77 -12.31
N ASP A 72 -4.94 -5.85 -11.54
CA ASP A 72 -4.59 -7.06 -10.81
C ASP A 72 -5.62 -7.37 -9.70
N THR A 73 -6.18 -6.35 -9.04
CA THR A 73 -7.24 -6.54 -8.04
C THR A 73 -8.58 -6.96 -8.65
N GLU A 74 -8.93 -6.43 -9.83
CA GLU A 74 -10.10 -6.89 -10.59
C GLU A 74 -9.96 -8.37 -10.97
N LYS A 75 -8.79 -8.77 -11.45
CA LYS A 75 -8.49 -10.18 -11.76
C LYS A 75 -8.50 -11.09 -10.52
N LEU A 76 -8.04 -10.59 -9.37
CA LEU A 76 -8.14 -11.29 -8.10
C LEU A 76 -9.58 -11.58 -7.73
N LEU A 77 -10.47 -10.59 -7.89
CA LEU A 77 -11.89 -10.73 -7.61
C LEU A 77 -12.54 -11.78 -8.52
N GLU A 78 -12.20 -11.75 -9.81
CA GLU A 78 -12.67 -12.76 -10.78
C GLU A 78 -12.25 -14.18 -10.37
N LEU A 79 -10.96 -14.40 -10.12
CA LEU A 79 -10.41 -15.69 -9.70
C LEU A 79 -11.00 -16.16 -8.36
N ALA A 80 -11.22 -15.25 -7.41
CA ALA A 80 -11.85 -15.58 -6.13
C ALA A 80 -13.31 -16.01 -6.31
N THR A 81 -14.05 -15.37 -7.23
CA THR A 81 -15.41 -15.71 -7.57
C THR A 81 -15.48 -17.10 -8.22
N GLU A 82 -14.57 -17.36 -9.17
CA GLU A 82 -14.46 -18.68 -9.81
C GLU A 82 -14.05 -19.78 -8.84
N LEU A 83 -13.12 -19.47 -7.90
CA LEU A 83 -12.72 -20.39 -6.86
C LEU A 83 -13.92 -20.77 -6.00
N LYS A 84 -14.69 -19.77 -5.55
CA LYS A 84 -15.92 -19.98 -4.77
C LYS A 84 -16.89 -20.89 -5.51
N GLN A 85 -17.17 -20.61 -6.79
CA GLN A 85 -18.05 -21.45 -7.60
C GLN A 85 -17.54 -22.89 -7.76
N SER A 86 -16.23 -23.06 -7.88
CA SER A 86 -15.61 -24.38 -7.99
C SER A 86 -15.72 -25.16 -6.69
N VAL A 87 -15.57 -24.49 -5.55
CA VAL A 87 -15.76 -25.09 -4.22
C VAL A 87 -17.24 -25.46 -3.99
N ASP A 88 -18.16 -24.57 -4.32
CA ASP A 88 -19.62 -24.82 -4.18
C ASP A 88 -20.11 -26.02 -5.03
N LYS A 89 -19.43 -26.30 -6.13
CA LYS A 89 -19.71 -27.45 -7.01
C LYS A 89 -18.99 -28.74 -6.63
N SER A 90 -17.98 -28.64 -5.76
CA SER A 90 -17.20 -29.79 -5.31
C SER A 90 -17.94 -30.53 -4.21
N ASN A 91 -18.00 -31.88 -4.30
CA ASN A 91 -18.46 -32.71 -3.20
C ASN A 91 -17.40 -32.75 -2.10
N GLU A 92 -17.84 -32.95 -0.85
CA GLU A 92 -16.99 -32.98 0.35
C GLU A 92 -15.76 -33.92 0.27
N ASN A 93 -15.78 -34.91 -0.62
CA ASN A 93 -14.73 -35.93 -0.77
C ASN A 93 -13.80 -35.68 -1.97
N THR A 94 -14.01 -34.67 -2.79
CA THR A 94 -13.19 -34.46 -3.99
C THR A 94 -12.61 -33.03 -4.00
N LEU A 95 -11.42 -32.90 -3.45
CA LEU A 95 -10.59 -31.71 -3.72
C LEU A 95 -10.24 -31.68 -5.20
N SER A 96 -10.95 -30.85 -5.95
CA SER A 96 -10.67 -30.69 -7.37
C SER A 96 -9.30 -30.07 -7.57
N LEU A 97 -8.47 -30.67 -8.42
CA LEU A 97 -7.16 -30.14 -8.80
C LEU A 97 -7.27 -28.69 -9.32
N ASP A 98 -8.42 -28.35 -9.93
CA ASP A 98 -8.69 -27.00 -10.44
C ASP A 98 -8.86 -25.99 -9.31
N VAL A 99 -9.43 -26.38 -8.16
CA VAL A 99 -9.53 -25.53 -6.96
C VAL A 99 -8.14 -25.19 -6.45
N ILE A 100 -7.24 -26.17 -6.37
CA ILE A 100 -5.86 -25.96 -5.92
C ILE A 100 -5.12 -25.03 -6.88
N LYS A 101 -5.20 -25.25 -8.19
CA LYS A 101 -4.57 -24.39 -9.21
C LYS A 101 -5.08 -22.94 -9.15
N LYS A 102 -6.38 -22.73 -8.96
CA LYS A 102 -6.95 -21.39 -8.81
C LYS A 102 -6.47 -20.72 -7.53
N ALA A 103 -6.38 -21.43 -6.44
CA ALA A 103 -5.84 -20.91 -5.19
C ALA A 103 -4.37 -20.47 -5.33
N GLU A 104 -3.54 -21.25 -6.01
CA GLU A 104 -2.15 -20.90 -6.31
C GLU A 104 -2.06 -19.64 -7.20
N GLN A 105 -2.94 -19.50 -8.18
CA GLN A 105 -2.98 -18.31 -9.04
C GLN A 105 -3.34 -17.05 -8.24
N ILE A 106 -4.32 -17.15 -7.34
CA ILE A 106 -4.71 -16.06 -6.43
C ILE A 106 -3.54 -15.68 -5.53
N GLU A 107 -2.84 -16.67 -4.95
CA GLU A 107 -1.66 -16.41 -4.12
C GLU A 107 -0.56 -15.64 -4.86
N LYS A 108 -0.21 -16.09 -6.06
CA LYS A 108 0.80 -15.42 -6.90
C LYS A 108 0.40 -13.99 -7.22
N LEU A 109 -0.85 -13.77 -7.62
CA LEU A 109 -1.34 -12.45 -7.98
C LEU A 109 -1.42 -11.53 -6.76
N ALA A 110 -1.85 -12.03 -5.61
CA ALA A 110 -1.86 -11.29 -4.35
C ALA A 110 -0.46 -10.86 -3.91
N LYS A 111 0.56 -11.72 -4.09
CA LYS A 111 1.97 -11.35 -3.86
C LYS A 111 2.40 -10.21 -4.79
N THR A 112 2.06 -10.30 -6.08
CA THR A 112 2.38 -9.26 -7.06
C THR A 112 1.76 -7.92 -6.68
N VAL A 113 0.48 -7.89 -6.32
CA VAL A 113 -0.21 -6.68 -5.86
C VAL A 113 0.47 -6.10 -4.63
N LYS A 114 0.79 -6.95 -3.64
CA LYS A 114 1.50 -6.53 -2.43
C LYS A 114 2.84 -5.87 -2.73
N GLU A 115 3.64 -6.43 -3.64
CA GLU A 115 4.94 -5.85 -4.01
C GLU A 115 4.76 -4.52 -4.76
N LYS A 116 3.80 -4.43 -5.68
CA LYS A 116 3.46 -3.17 -6.36
C LYS A 116 2.99 -2.08 -5.39
N MET A 117 2.31 -2.44 -4.31
CA MET A 117 1.84 -1.50 -3.29
C MET A 117 2.96 -0.94 -2.42
N LYS A 118 4.05 -1.68 -2.22
CA LYS A 118 5.21 -1.20 -1.44
C LYS A 118 5.97 -0.07 -2.15
N GLY A 119 5.87 -0.01 -3.47
CA GLY A 119 6.63 0.92 -4.29
C GLY A 119 8.09 0.49 -4.48
N PRO A 120 8.85 1.28 -5.25
CA PRO A 120 10.29 1.12 -5.38
C PRO A 120 11.01 1.47 -4.11
#